data_cbaf7061cea7ff713a57b35a39696640
#
_entry.id   cbaf7061cea7ff713a57b35a39696640
#
_cell.length_a   1.000
_cell.length_b   1.000
_cell.length_c   1.000
_cell.angle_alpha   90.00
_cell.angle_beta   90.00
_cell.angle_gamma   90.00
#
_symmetry.space_group_name_H-M   'P 1'
#
loop_
_entity.id
_entity.type
_entity.pdbx_description
1 polymer ?
#
loop_
_entity_poly.entity_id
_entity_poly.type
_entity_poly.pdbx_seq_one_letter_code
_entity_poly.pdbx_strand_id
1 'polypeptide(L)'
;PPRIMMTYNPKYYLDLMDNYGLKKIKDLYAYRIDNEKLLQSEKLIRVAEIARKRSKVEIKQINLKEFKSELEKVKFVYNQAWAPNWGFIPMTDEEIDNLAKELKPIVEPSIVLFAEIEGKTIAFALVMPDYNVLFKNFNGRLFPFNFIKLFTKRKTITWARVLTLG
;
A
#
# COMPACT_ATOMS: atom_id res chain seq x y z
N PRO A 1 7.59 6.49 13.87
CA PRO A 1 6.23 7.01 13.90
C PRO A 1 5.34 6.22 12.96
N PRO A 2 4.06 6.05 13.29
CA PRO A 2 3.13 5.33 12.45
C PRO A 2 2.99 6.04 11.09
N ARG A 3 2.75 5.26 10.05
CA ARG A 3 2.46 5.73 8.69
C ARG A 3 0.98 5.57 8.41
N ILE A 4 0.49 6.17 7.31
CA ILE A 4 -0.91 6.02 6.92
C ILE A 4 -1.32 4.54 6.91
N MET A 5 -2.49 4.22 7.48
CA MET A 5 -3.01 2.85 7.61
C MET A 5 -2.09 1.85 8.32
N MET A 6 -1.12 2.30 9.10
CA MET A 6 -0.41 1.44 10.05
C MET A 6 -1.10 1.47 11.41
N THR A 7 -1.18 0.31 12.04
CA THR A 7 -1.58 0.22 13.44
C THR A 7 -0.58 0.96 14.33
N TYR A 8 -1.09 1.64 15.33
CA TYR A 8 -0.28 2.22 16.39
C TYR A 8 -0.69 1.59 17.72
N ASN A 9 0.19 0.76 18.26
CA ASN A 9 -0.03 0.12 19.54
C ASN A 9 0.88 0.77 20.59
N PRO A 10 0.32 1.41 21.64
CA PRO A 10 1.10 1.91 22.76
C PRO A 10 1.90 0.79 23.44
N LYS A 11 3.06 1.12 24.02
CA LYS A 11 3.94 0.12 24.62
C LYS A 11 3.27 -0.69 25.74
N TYR A 12 2.39 -0.07 26.50
CA TYR A 12 1.68 -0.75 27.60
C TYR A 12 0.76 -1.89 27.16
N TYR A 13 0.45 -1.98 25.84
CA TYR A 13 -0.31 -3.12 25.32
C TYR A 13 0.43 -4.45 25.48
N LEU A 14 1.76 -4.42 25.48
CA LEU A 14 2.56 -5.63 25.71
C LEU A 14 2.27 -6.19 27.11
N ASP A 15 2.31 -5.32 28.12
CA ASP A 15 2.04 -5.72 29.51
C ASP A 15 0.61 -6.25 29.68
N LEU A 16 -0.37 -5.63 29.00
CA LEU A 16 -1.76 -6.11 29.01
C LEU A 16 -1.90 -7.50 28.38
N MET A 17 -1.23 -7.75 27.27
CA MET A 17 -1.27 -9.04 26.58
C MET A 17 -0.58 -10.14 27.42
N ASP A 18 0.57 -9.83 28.01
CA ASP A 18 1.31 -10.74 28.88
C ASP A 18 0.51 -11.06 30.14
N ASN A 19 -0.12 -10.08 30.78
CA ASN A 19 -0.98 -10.27 31.95
C ASN A 19 -2.24 -11.08 31.65
N TYR A 20 -2.75 -11.01 30.40
CA TYR A 20 -3.87 -11.84 29.95
C TYR A 20 -3.45 -13.28 29.64
N GLY A 21 -2.14 -13.57 29.66
CA GLY A 21 -1.59 -14.91 29.38
C GLY A 21 -1.29 -15.19 27.91
N LEU A 22 -1.36 -14.16 27.03
CA LEU A 22 -0.97 -14.31 25.63
C LEU A 22 0.54 -14.36 25.51
N LYS A 23 1.03 -15.12 24.55
CA LYS A 23 2.46 -15.24 24.26
C LYS A 23 2.76 -14.76 22.86
N LYS A 24 3.89 -14.10 22.70
CA LYS A 24 4.39 -13.67 21.40
C LYS A 24 4.62 -14.88 20.49
N ILE A 25 4.02 -14.88 19.30
CA ILE A 25 4.15 -15.97 18.33
C ILE A 25 5.03 -15.59 17.13
N LYS A 26 4.97 -14.32 16.68
CA LYS A 26 5.68 -13.88 15.48
C LYS A 26 5.95 -12.38 15.51
N ASP A 27 7.07 -11.98 14.91
CA ASP A 27 7.38 -10.58 14.60
C ASP A 27 7.05 -10.29 13.14
N LEU A 28 6.41 -9.16 12.88
CA LEU A 28 6.22 -8.62 11.55
C LEU A 28 7.04 -7.33 11.42
N TYR A 29 7.92 -7.30 10.43
CA TYR A 29 8.84 -6.18 10.24
C TYR A 29 8.33 -5.21 9.17
N ALA A 30 8.37 -3.92 9.46
CA ALA A 30 8.19 -2.87 8.47
C ALA A 30 9.56 -2.38 7.99
N TYR A 31 9.79 -2.44 6.68
CA TYR A 31 11.05 -2.02 6.08
C TYR A 31 10.95 -0.61 5.51
N ARG A 32 12.04 0.12 5.64
CA ARG A 32 12.24 1.39 4.96
C ARG A 32 13.25 1.21 3.84
N ILE A 33 12.91 1.68 2.65
CA ILE A 33 13.77 1.65 1.48
C ILE A 33 13.97 3.09 0.99
N ASP A 34 15.20 3.50 0.80
CA ASP A 34 15.55 4.77 0.19
C ASP A 34 15.81 4.57 -1.30
N ASN A 35 15.24 5.44 -2.14
CA ASN A 35 15.35 5.34 -3.61
C ASN A 35 16.80 5.34 -4.10
N GLU A 36 17.67 6.15 -3.49
CA GLU A 36 19.08 6.18 -3.87
C GLU A 36 19.73 4.81 -3.76
N LYS A 37 19.48 4.10 -2.65
CA LYS A 37 20.02 2.75 -2.44
C LYS A 37 19.41 1.72 -3.39
N LEU A 38 18.13 1.89 -3.70
CA LEU A 38 17.43 0.99 -4.64
C LEU A 38 18.00 1.12 -6.06
N LEU A 39 18.16 2.36 -6.52
CA LEU A 39 18.68 2.68 -7.86
C LEU A 39 20.16 2.34 -8.02
N GLN A 40 20.91 2.25 -6.92
CA GLN A 40 22.32 1.79 -6.93
C GLN A 40 22.44 0.27 -6.95
N SER A 41 21.35 -0.47 -6.77
CA SER A 41 21.39 -1.93 -6.77
C SER A 41 21.33 -2.49 -8.20
N GLU A 42 22.49 -2.61 -8.85
CA GLU A 42 22.64 -3.23 -10.18
C GLU A 42 21.96 -4.60 -10.26
N LYS A 43 22.03 -5.38 -9.18
CA LYS A 43 21.39 -6.69 -9.09
C LYS A 43 19.89 -6.60 -9.24
N LEU A 44 19.22 -5.66 -8.54
CA LEU A 44 17.77 -5.50 -8.61
C LEU A 44 17.33 -5.00 -9.99
N ILE A 45 18.05 -4.04 -10.56
CA ILE A 45 17.77 -3.51 -11.90
C ILE A 45 17.90 -4.64 -12.93
N ARG A 46 19.01 -5.39 -12.91
CA ARG A 46 19.23 -6.50 -13.83
C ARG A 46 18.18 -7.59 -13.70
N VAL A 47 17.78 -7.97 -12.48
CA VAL A 47 16.75 -8.99 -12.26
C VAL A 47 15.39 -8.51 -12.79
N ALA A 48 15.03 -7.25 -12.54
CA ALA A 48 13.79 -6.66 -13.04
C ALA A 48 13.76 -6.65 -14.60
N GLU A 49 14.86 -6.28 -15.24
CA GLU A 49 14.96 -6.29 -16.71
C GLU A 49 14.85 -7.71 -17.29
N ILE A 50 15.52 -8.69 -16.68
CA ILE A 50 15.44 -10.09 -17.11
C ILE A 50 14.01 -10.61 -16.95
N ALA A 51 13.39 -10.35 -15.80
CA ALA A 51 12.01 -10.75 -15.54
C ALA A 51 11.06 -10.14 -16.58
N ARG A 52 11.17 -8.84 -16.84
CA ARG A 52 10.35 -8.13 -17.82
C ARG A 52 10.50 -8.69 -19.24
N LYS A 53 11.75 -8.96 -19.67
CA LYS A 53 12.02 -9.51 -21.01
C LYS A 53 11.52 -10.95 -21.17
N ARG A 54 11.68 -11.79 -20.14
CA ARG A 54 11.28 -13.21 -20.21
C ARG A 54 9.78 -13.42 -20.13
N SER A 55 9.10 -12.66 -19.27
CA SER A 55 7.69 -12.90 -18.94
C SER A 55 6.72 -12.10 -19.81
N LYS A 56 7.21 -11.21 -20.69
CA LYS A 56 6.38 -10.28 -21.48
C LYS A 56 5.39 -9.47 -20.61
N VAL A 57 5.81 -9.16 -19.38
CA VAL A 57 4.99 -8.42 -18.43
C VAL A 57 4.88 -6.96 -18.86
N GLU A 58 3.66 -6.47 -18.95
CA GLU A 58 3.34 -5.05 -19.11
C GLU A 58 2.98 -4.45 -17.75
N ILE A 59 3.57 -3.30 -17.42
CA ILE A 59 3.23 -2.55 -16.21
C ILE A 59 2.31 -1.40 -16.61
N LYS A 60 1.11 -1.37 -16.02
CA LYS A 60 0.10 -0.35 -16.26
C LYS A 60 -0.24 0.39 -14.97
N GLN A 61 -0.52 1.67 -15.08
CA GLN A 61 -1.05 2.47 -13.98
C GLN A 61 -2.57 2.30 -13.91
N ILE A 62 -3.12 2.44 -12.70
CA ILE A 62 -4.58 2.39 -12.52
C ILE A 62 -5.28 3.48 -13.33
N ASN A 63 -6.37 3.12 -13.99
CA ASN A 63 -7.25 4.06 -14.68
C ASN A 63 -8.46 4.42 -13.80
N LEU A 64 -8.39 5.54 -13.09
CA LEU A 64 -9.50 5.97 -12.20
C LEU A 64 -10.82 6.30 -12.94
N LYS A 65 -10.80 6.45 -14.27
CA LYS A 65 -12.03 6.63 -15.07
C LYS A 65 -12.80 5.30 -15.18
N GLU A 66 -12.06 4.19 -15.17
CA GLU A 66 -12.61 2.83 -15.24
C GLU A 66 -12.53 2.13 -13.87
N PHE A 67 -12.71 2.90 -12.80
CA PHE A 67 -12.44 2.46 -11.44
C PHE A 67 -13.10 1.12 -11.06
N LYS A 68 -14.32 0.86 -11.53
CA LYS A 68 -15.01 -0.41 -11.24
C LYS A 68 -14.29 -1.61 -11.86
N SER A 69 -13.90 -1.53 -13.13
CA SER A 69 -13.19 -2.62 -13.80
C SER A 69 -11.78 -2.81 -13.22
N GLU A 70 -11.10 -1.73 -12.84
CA GLU A 70 -9.81 -1.79 -12.16
C GLU A 70 -9.93 -2.46 -10.78
N LEU A 71 -11.03 -2.21 -10.06
CA LEU A 71 -11.27 -2.81 -8.76
C LEU A 71 -11.51 -4.33 -8.87
N GLU A 72 -12.19 -4.81 -9.92
CA GLU A 72 -12.33 -6.25 -10.16
C GLU A 72 -10.97 -6.95 -10.36
N LYS A 73 -10.00 -6.28 -10.99
CA LYS A 73 -8.62 -6.79 -11.08
C LYS A 73 -7.98 -6.94 -9.70
N VAL A 74 -8.18 -5.95 -8.82
CA VAL A 74 -7.67 -6.01 -7.44
C VAL A 74 -8.31 -7.16 -6.68
N LYS A 75 -9.64 -7.31 -6.74
CA LYS A 75 -10.36 -8.41 -6.08
C LYS A 75 -9.82 -9.77 -6.51
N PHE A 76 -9.65 -9.95 -7.83
CA PHE A 76 -9.15 -11.18 -8.40
C PHE A 76 -7.77 -11.56 -7.88
N VAL A 77 -6.85 -10.59 -7.80
CA VAL A 77 -5.46 -10.86 -7.41
C VAL A 77 -5.29 -10.91 -5.88
N TYR A 78 -5.97 -10.01 -5.15
CA TYR A 78 -5.72 -9.81 -3.72
C TYR A 78 -5.86 -11.10 -2.90
N ASN A 79 -7.05 -11.70 -2.93
CA ASN A 79 -7.31 -12.89 -2.13
C ASN A 79 -6.44 -14.09 -2.53
N GLN A 80 -6.13 -14.22 -3.84
CA GLN A 80 -5.28 -15.31 -4.32
C GLN A 80 -3.81 -15.14 -3.92
N ALA A 81 -3.27 -13.94 -4.08
CA ALA A 81 -1.87 -13.65 -3.80
C ALA A 81 -1.55 -13.75 -2.29
N TRP A 82 -2.52 -13.41 -1.44
CA TRP A 82 -2.32 -13.35 0.00
C TRP A 82 -2.77 -14.61 0.75
N ALA A 83 -3.52 -15.49 0.10
CA ALA A 83 -4.01 -16.74 0.71
C ALA A 83 -2.94 -17.56 1.47
N PRO A 84 -1.69 -17.69 0.97
CA PRO A 84 -0.66 -18.46 1.67
C PRO A 84 -0.02 -17.70 2.85
N ASN A 85 -0.33 -16.43 3.06
CA ASN A 85 0.30 -15.64 4.12
C ASN A 85 -0.26 -16.00 5.50
N TRP A 86 0.63 -16.07 6.48
CA TRP A 86 0.26 -16.35 7.85
C TRP A 86 -0.75 -15.33 8.41
N GLY A 87 -1.85 -15.82 8.97
CA GLY A 87 -2.88 -14.98 9.57
C GLY A 87 -3.73 -14.19 8.56
N PHE A 88 -3.62 -14.49 7.27
CA PHE A 88 -4.46 -13.85 6.27
C PHE A 88 -5.91 -14.32 6.38
N ILE A 89 -6.83 -13.37 6.37
CA ILE A 89 -8.27 -13.60 6.26
C ILE A 89 -8.73 -12.95 4.96
N PRO A 90 -9.35 -13.71 4.04
CA PRO A 90 -9.86 -13.15 2.79
C PRO A 90 -10.85 -12.01 3.06
N MET A 91 -10.75 -10.95 2.29
CA MET A 91 -11.76 -9.89 2.30
C MET A 91 -12.92 -10.26 1.39
N THR A 92 -14.13 -9.90 1.82
CA THR A 92 -15.32 -9.97 0.96
C THR A 92 -15.27 -8.89 -0.11
N ASP A 93 -16.07 -9.05 -1.15
CA ASP A 93 -16.18 -8.05 -2.22
C ASP A 93 -16.65 -6.71 -1.68
N GLU A 94 -17.60 -6.72 -0.74
CA GLU A 94 -18.12 -5.50 -0.11
C GLU A 94 -17.06 -4.78 0.72
N GLU A 95 -16.21 -5.50 1.43
CA GLU A 95 -15.10 -4.91 2.19
C GLU A 95 -14.09 -4.27 1.26
N ILE A 96 -13.72 -4.93 0.16
CA ILE A 96 -12.82 -4.35 -0.85
C ILE A 96 -13.45 -3.12 -1.50
N ASP A 97 -14.73 -3.18 -1.87
CA ASP A 97 -15.46 -2.06 -2.48
C ASP A 97 -15.52 -0.84 -1.55
N ASN A 98 -15.76 -1.04 -0.26
CA ASN A 98 -15.81 0.04 0.72
C ASN A 98 -14.43 0.65 0.94
N LEU A 99 -13.41 -0.18 1.15
CA LEU A 99 -12.03 0.28 1.28
C LEU A 99 -11.58 1.07 0.05
N ALA A 100 -11.91 0.59 -1.13
CA ALA A 100 -11.55 1.26 -2.38
C ALA A 100 -12.24 2.62 -2.54
N LYS A 101 -13.52 2.75 -2.14
CA LYS A 101 -14.23 4.04 -2.12
C LYS A 101 -13.55 5.05 -1.18
N GLU A 102 -13.13 4.59 0.00
CA GLU A 102 -12.44 5.44 0.98
C GLU A 102 -11.06 5.88 0.50
N LEU A 103 -10.32 4.99 -0.18
CA LEU A 103 -8.97 5.28 -0.66
C LEU A 103 -8.97 6.11 -1.95
N LYS A 104 -10.00 6.00 -2.80
CA LYS A 104 -10.06 6.66 -4.11
C LYS A 104 -9.70 8.16 -4.08
N PRO A 105 -10.16 8.99 -3.12
CA PRO A 105 -9.83 10.43 -3.09
C PRO A 105 -8.36 10.74 -2.81
N ILE A 106 -7.65 9.82 -2.16
CA ILE A 106 -6.28 10.00 -1.70
C ILE A 106 -5.25 9.16 -2.47
N VAL A 107 -5.71 8.31 -3.38
CA VAL A 107 -4.85 7.52 -4.26
C VAL A 107 -4.12 8.41 -5.26
N GLU A 108 -2.84 8.13 -5.50
CA GLU A 108 -2.05 8.72 -6.56
C GLU A 108 -1.91 7.69 -7.70
N PRO A 109 -2.60 7.90 -8.85
CA PRO A 109 -2.66 6.89 -9.90
C PRO A 109 -1.29 6.45 -10.43
N SER A 110 -0.32 7.36 -10.45
CA SER A 110 1.02 7.10 -10.98
C SER A 110 1.81 6.03 -10.20
N ILE A 111 1.39 5.73 -8.97
CA ILE A 111 2.05 4.76 -8.08
C ILE A 111 1.14 3.60 -7.67
N VAL A 112 -0.02 3.46 -8.30
CA VAL A 112 -0.84 2.23 -8.22
C VAL A 112 -0.68 1.49 -9.53
N LEU A 113 -0.06 0.32 -9.47
CA LEU A 113 0.43 -0.38 -10.65
C LEU A 113 -0.18 -1.77 -10.75
N PHE A 114 -0.46 -2.18 -11.97
CA PHE A 114 -0.81 -3.55 -12.33
C PHE A 114 0.27 -4.15 -13.20
N ALA A 115 0.54 -5.43 -13.01
CA ALA A 115 1.33 -6.24 -13.92
C ALA A 115 0.40 -7.14 -14.72
N GLU A 116 0.49 -7.08 -16.04
CA GLU A 116 -0.36 -7.85 -16.94
C GLU A 116 0.48 -8.69 -17.91
N ILE A 117 0.00 -9.90 -18.22
CA ILE A 117 0.51 -10.77 -19.27
C ILE A 117 -0.67 -11.10 -20.19
N GLU A 118 -0.54 -10.81 -21.49
CA GLU A 118 -1.58 -11.06 -22.50
C GLU A 118 -2.95 -10.49 -22.09
N GLY A 119 -2.95 -9.30 -21.48
CA GLY A 119 -4.15 -8.62 -21.02
C GLY A 119 -4.74 -9.13 -19.71
N LYS A 120 -4.17 -10.17 -19.11
CA LYS A 120 -4.60 -10.70 -17.80
C LYS A 120 -3.77 -10.11 -16.68
N THR A 121 -4.40 -9.52 -15.70
CA THR A 121 -3.73 -9.03 -14.50
C THR A 121 -3.25 -10.19 -13.65
N ILE A 122 -1.96 -10.20 -13.36
CA ILE A 122 -1.28 -11.25 -12.58
C ILE A 122 -0.74 -10.76 -11.26
N ALA A 123 -0.57 -9.43 -11.11
CA ALA A 123 -0.10 -8.82 -9.89
C ALA A 123 -0.54 -7.35 -9.82
N PHE A 124 -0.56 -6.79 -8.61
CA PHE A 124 -0.75 -5.36 -8.42
C PHE A 124 0.06 -4.84 -7.24
N ALA A 125 0.34 -3.55 -7.27
CA ALA A 125 0.96 -2.81 -6.18
C ALA A 125 0.11 -1.59 -5.84
N LEU A 126 -0.42 -1.55 -4.61
CA LEU A 126 -1.09 -0.39 -4.07
C LEU A 126 -0.11 0.39 -3.21
N VAL A 127 0.34 1.51 -3.73
CA VAL A 127 1.26 2.42 -3.07
C VAL A 127 0.54 3.74 -2.81
N MET A 128 0.74 4.32 -1.63
CA MET A 128 0.10 5.59 -1.27
C MET A 128 1.12 6.60 -0.78
N PRO A 129 0.94 7.90 -1.12
CA PRO A 129 1.73 8.97 -0.52
C PRO A 129 1.58 8.96 1.01
N ASP A 130 2.66 9.18 1.73
CA ASP A 130 2.62 9.24 3.19
C ASP A 130 2.09 10.59 3.68
N TYR A 131 0.79 10.70 3.77
CA TYR A 131 0.11 11.90 4.25
C TYR A 131 0.47 12.28 5.69
N ASN A 132 1.06 11.39 6.48
CA ASN A 132 1.50 11.72 7.83
C ASN A 132 2.57 12.81 7.85
N VAL A 133 3.29 13.00 6.77
CA VAL A 133 4.20 14.14 6.59
C VAL A 133 3.45 15.48 6.72
N LEU A 134 2.19 15.54 6.25
CA LEU A 134 1.33 16.72 6.36
C LEU A 134 0.59 16.75 7.70
N PHE A 135 0.02 15.62 8.12
CA PHE A 135 -0.78 15.50 9.36
C PHE A 135 0.00 15.92 10.60
N LYS A 136 1.28 15.66 10.65
CA LYS A 136 2.20 16.08 11.71
C LYS A 136 2.11 17.58 12.02
N ASN A 137 1.75 18.40 11.03
CA ASN A 137 1.67 19.86 11.17
C ASN A 137 0.21 20.35 11.41
N PHE A 138 -0.75 19.44 11.56
CA PHE A 138 -2.17 19.81 11.70
C PHE A 138 -2.63 19.91 13.16
N ASN A 139 -1.78 19.50 14.11
CA ASN A 139 -2.07 19.51 15.55
C ASN A 139 -3.42 18.88 15.90
N GLY A 140 -3.76 17.76 15.26
CA GLY A 140 -5.01 17.05 15.47
C GLY A 140 -6.26 17.72 14.87
N ARG A 141 -6.13 18.84 14.14
CA ARG A 141 -7.25 19.58 13.58
C ARG A 141 -7.20 19.57 12.06
N LEU A 142 -8.22 18.94 11.44
CA LEU A 142 -8.34 18.91 9.98
C LEU A 142 -9.06 20.15 9.43
N PHE A 143 -10.11 20.58 10.10
CA PHE A 143 -10.91 21.74 9.71
C PHE A 143 -10.54 23.01 10.49
N PRO A 144 -10.79 24.22 9.93
CA PRO A 144 -11.33 24.47 8.59
C PRO A 144 -10.28 24.50 7.46
N PHE A 145 -8.99 24.77 7.74
CA PHE A 145 -8.01 25.10 6.67
C PHE A 145 -7.04 23.96 6.34
N ASN A 146 -6.82 23.03 7.26
CA ASN A 146 -5.80 22.01 7.06
C ASN A 146 -6.22 20.97 6.00
N PHE A 147 -7.52 20.73 5.79
CA PHE A 147 -7.98 19.84 4.74
C PHE A 147 -7.57 20.33 3.35
N ILE A 148 -7.53 21.66 3.11
CA ILE A 148 -7.08 22.26 1.86
C ILE A 148 -5.62 21.91 1.60
N LYS A 149 -4.81 21.84 2.66
CA LYS A 149 -3.39 21.48 2.56
C LYS A 149 -3.17 20.05 2.05
N LEU A 150 -4.12 19.14 2.28
CA LEU A 150 -4.02 17.77 1.75
C LEU A 150 -4.02 17.76 0.22
N PHE A 151 -4.77 18.66 -0.41
CA PHE A 151 -4.83 18.74 -1.86
C PHE A 151 -3.70 19.61 -2.44
N THR A 152 -3.46 20.79 -1.83
CA THR A 152 -2.49 21.75 -2.36
C THR A 152 -1.03 21.34 -2.12
N LYS A 153 -0.76 20.64 -1.00
CA LYS A 153 0.60 20.20 -0.63
C LYS A 153 0.88 18.72 -0.92
N ARG A 154 -0.01 18.02 -1.58
CA ARG A 154 0.18 16.60 -1.94
C ARG A 154 1.49 16.36 -2.70
N LYS A 155 1.82 17.24 -3.63
CA LYS A 155 3.06 17.16 -4.46
C LYS A 155 4.35 17.33 -3.66
N THR A 156 4.28 17.82 -2.42
CA THR A 156 5.46 17.95 -1.54
C THR A 156 5.78 16.67 -0.76
N ILE A 157 4.93 15.66 -0.87
CA ILE A 157 5.15 14.38 -0.19
C ILE A 157 6.17 13.58 -0.98
N THR A 158 7.33 13.34 -0.39
CA THR A 158 8.43 12.57 -0.98
C THR A 158 8.50 11.13 -0.49
N TRP A 159 7.61 10.75 0.43
CA TRP A 159 7.52 9.41 0.99
C TRP A 159 6.25 8.71 0.54
N ALA A 160 6.36 7.43 0.30
CA ALA A 160 5.22 6.59 -0.01
C ALA A 160 5.25 5.33 0.86
N ARG A 161 4.08 4.76 1.08
CA ARG A 161 3.92 3.46 1.73
C ARG A 161 3.36 2.47 0.73
N VAL A 162 4.03 1.33 0.59
CA VAL A 162 3.45 0.16 -0.05
C VAL A 162 2.43 -0.43 0.92
N LEU A 163 1.15 -0.34 0.61
CA LEU A 163 0.05 -0.88 1.41
C LEU A 163 -0.09 -2.37 1.18
N THR A 164 -0.11 -2.74 -0.09
CA THR A 164 -0.21 -4.13 -0.49
C THR A 164 0.53 -4.36 -1.80
N LEU A 165 1.12 -5.52 -1.91
CA LEU A 165 1.81 -6.02 -3.08
C LEU A 165 1.39 -7.48 -3.26
N GLY A 166 0.77 -7.80 -4.36
CA GLY A 166 0.26 -9.14 -4.64
C GLY A 166 0.40 -9.51 -6.10
#